data_727d3262756957ff6305a0472c9e06a4
#
_entry.id   727d3262756957ff6305a0472c9e06a4
#
_cell.length_a   1.000
_cell.length_b   1.000
_cell.length_c   1.000
_cell.angle_alpha   90.00
_cell.angle_beta   90.00
_cell.angle_gamma   90.00
#
_symmetry.space_group_name_H-M   'P 1'
#
loop_
_entity.id
_entity.type
_entity.pdbx_description
1 polymer ?
#
loop_
_entity_poly.entity_id
_entity_poly.type
_entity_poly.pdbx_seq_one_letter_code
_entity_poly.pdbx_strand_id
1 'polypeptide(L)'
;MKQENIELQKAFPASERVFRQGMDSDIKVPFRKINLSETVFENETRTNEPLYVYDTAGPYHSKDYEVDVFKGIPKTREQWIEDRQDTQTYTGRRVQSIDNGFKKAGHKKLVKHPFEYEPRKSSSDKPVTQMYYAQQGIITKEMKFIACREDVEPEFVREEIARGRAIIPNN
;
A
#
# COMPACT_ATOMS: atom_id res chain seq x y z
N MET A 1 16.39 -21.99 7.92
CA MET A 1 15.15 -22.75 7.60
C MET A 1 14.56 -22.09 6.36
N LYS A 2 14.61 -22.75 5.20
CA LYS A 2 13.84 -22.30 4.03
C LYS A 2 12.38 -22.52 4.39
N GLN A 3 11.64 -21.43 4.64
CA GLN A 3 10.19 -21.51 4.68
C GLN A 3 9.75 -21.99 3.29
N GLU A 4 9.15 -23.16 3.23
CA GLU A 4 8.41 -23.57 2.06
C GLU A 4 7.39 -22.48 1.77
N ASN A 5 7.54 -21.80 0.64
CA ASN A 5 6.51 -20.92 0.11
C ASN A 5 5.24 -21.77 0.01
N ILE A 6 4.32 -21.56 0.94
CA ILE A 6 2.98 -22.16 0.84
C ILE A 6 2.48 -21.72 -0.51
N GLU A 7 2.28 -22.65 -1.42
CA GLU A 7 1.70 -22.36 -2.73
C GLU A 7 0.25 -21.88 -2.46
N LEU A 8 0.09 -20.57 -2.35
CA LEU A 8 -1.20 -19.92 -2.07
C LEU A 8 -2.30 -20.36 -3.02
N GLN A 9 -1.93 -20.74 -4.24
CA GLN A 9 -2.84 -21.34 -5.22
C GLN A 9 -3.44 -22.67 -4.72
N LYS A 10 -2.67 -23.47 -3.95
CA LYS A 10 -3.18 -24.72 -3.37
C LYS A 10 -4.08 -24.46 -2.16
N ALA A 11 -3.79 -23.41 -1.39
CA ALA A 11 -4.61 -23.03 -0.25
C ALA A 11 -5.96 -22.39 -0.66
N PHE A 12 -5.97 -21.68 -1.80
CA PHE A 12 -7.15 -20.96 -2.30
C PHE A 12 -7.37 -21.25 -3.80
N PRO A 13 -7.74 -22.50 -4.17
CA PRO A 13 -7.77 -22.93 -5.57
C PRO A 13 -8.82 -22.19 -6.42
N ALA A 14 -9.88 -21.67 -5.80
CA ALA A 14 -10.93 -20.90 -6.47
C ALA A 14 -10.56 -19.44 -6.70
N SER A 15 -9.35 -18.99 -6.31
CA SER A 15 -8.95 -17.60 -6.43
C SER A 15 -7.52 -17.43 -6.95
N GLU A 16 -7.31 -16.38 -7.71
CA GLU A 16 -6.01 -16.00 -8.25
C GLU A 16 -5.71 -14.51 -8.02
N ARG A 17 -4.43 -14.16 -7.92
CA ARG A 17 -4.00 -12.77 -7.88
C ARG A 17 -3.94 -12.22 -9.28
N VAL A 18 -4.62 -11.10 -9.50
CA VAL A 18 -4.61 -10.35 -10.76
C VAL A 18 -4.28 -8.90 -10.49
N PHE A 19 -3.86 -8.16 -11.50
CA PHE A 19 -3.61 -6.73 -11.38
C PHE A 19 -4.54 -5.96 -12.31
N ARG A 20 -5.21 -4.95 -11.77
CA ARG A 20 -5.85 -3.94 -12.60
C ARG A 20 -4.84 -2.84 -12.92
N GLN A 21 -4.79 -2.46 -14.19
CA GLN A 21 -3.97 -1.34 -14.63
C GLN A 21 -4.68 -0.04 -14.26
N GLY A 22 -3.98 0.85 -13.55
CA GLY A 22 -4.46 2.20 -13.31
C GLY A 22 -4.33 3.10 -14.55
N MET A 23 -4.68 4.37 -14.40
CA MET A 23 -4.58 5.35 -15.49
C MET A 23 -3.14 5.56 -15.96
N ASP A 24 -2.19 5.54 -15.04
CA ASP A 24 -0.77 5.61 -15.36
C ASP A 24 -0.18 4.19 -15.48
N SER A 25 0.76 3.99 -16.40
CA SER A 25 1.32 2.66 -16.71
C SER A 25 2.07 2.01 -15.55
N ASP A 26 2.55 2.80 -14.60
CA ASP A 26 3.26 2.36 -13.40
C ASP A 26 2.33 2.05 -12.21
N ILE A 27 1.02 2.34 -12.33
CA ILE A 27 0.03 2.03 -11.31
C ILE A 27 -0.58 0.67 -11.59
N LYS A 28 -0.24 -0.33 -10.76
CA LYS A 28 -0.83 -1.68 -10.81
C LYS A 28 -1.47 -2.00 -9.46
N VAL A 29 -2.79 -2.15 -9.46
CA VAL A 29 -3.57 -2.41 -8.25
C VAL A 29 -3.85 -3.90 -8.12
N PRO A 30 -3.40 -4.56 -7.03
CA PRO A 30 -3.59 -6.00 -6.85
C PRO A 30 -5.03 -6.32 -6.43
N PHE A 31 -5.62 -7.33 -7.07
CA PHE A 31 -6.91 -7.89 -6.72
C PHE A 31 -6.82 -9.42 -6.59
N ARG A 32 -7.75 -9.98 -5.83
CA ARG A 32 -8.07 -11.40 -5.84
C ARG A 32 -9.30 -11.59 -6.71
N LYS A 33 -9.15 -12.28 -7.82
CA LYS A 33 -10.26 -12.77 -8.64
C LYS A 33 -10.72 -14.09 -8.04
N ILE A 34 -11.96 -14.15 -7.59
CA ILE A 34 -12.58 -15.31 -6.94
C ILE A 34 -13.58 -15.90 -7.92
N ASN A 35 -13.33 -17.11 -8.38
CA ASN A 35 -14.26 -17.82 -9.25
C ASN A 35 -15.40 -18.38 -8.39
N LEU A 36 -16.62 -18.00 -8.73
CA LEU A 36 -17.83 -18.46 -8.03
C LEU A 36 -18.31 -19.79 -8.62
N SER A 37 -18.93 -20.63 -7.79
CA SER A 37 -19.58 -21.85 -8.24
C SER A 37 -20.79 -21.51 -9.10
N GLU A 38 -21.13 -22.41 -10.01
CA GLU A 38 -22.34 -22.30 -10.80
C GLU A 38 -23.59 -22.35 -9.89
N THR A 39 -24.62 -21.61 -10.27
CA THR A 39 -25.91 -21.67 -9.61
C THR A 39 -26.81 -22.61 -10.38
N VAL A 40 -27.34 -23.62 -9.69
CA VAL A 40 -28.24 -24.61 -10.28
C VAL A 40 -29.66 -24.34 -9.80
N PHE A 41 -30.57 -24.09 -10.75
CA PHE A 41 -32.01 -23.95 -10.51
C PHE A 41 -32.72 -25.07 -11.27
N GLU A 42 -33.40 -26.00 -10.56
CA GLU A 42 -34.17 -27.09 -11.13
C GLU A 42 -33.50 -27.75 -12.36
N ASN A 43 -33.67 -27.17 -13.55
CA ASN A 43 -33.14 -27.69 -14.82
C ASN A 43 -32.16 -26.74 -15.53
N GLU A 44 -31.84 -25.61 -14.90
CA GLU A 44 -30.91 -24.62 -15.50
C GLU A 44 -29.65 -24.47 -14.65
N THR A 45 -28.49 -24.48 -15.31
CA THR A 45 -27.22 -24.15 -14.70
C THR A 45 -26.75 -22.78 -15.21
N ARG A 46 -26.52 -21.88 -14.29
CA ARG A 46 -26.02 -20.52 -14.60
C ARG A 46 -24.60 -20.34 -14.08
N THR A 47 -23.70 -20.00 -14.98
CA THR A 47 -22.33 -19.58 -14.62
C THR A 47 -22.36 -18.19 -13.99
N ASN A 48 -21.69 -18.05 -12.86
CA ASN A 48 -21.57 -16.77 -12.17
C ASN A 48 -20.29 -16.06 -12.58
N GLU A 49 -20.36 -14.73 -12.72
CA GLU A 49 -19.18 -13.92 -12.95
C GLU A 49 -18.26 -13.95 -11.72
N PRO A 50 -16.91 -13.89 -11.93
CA PRO A 50 -15.98 -13.87 -10.82
C PRO A 50 -16.09 -12.57 -10.02
N LEU A 51 -15.91 -12.70 -8.70
CA LEU A 51 -15.83 -11.57 -7.78
C LEU A 51 -14.39 -11.06 -7.70
N TYR A 52 -14.22 -9.74 -7.75
CA TYR A 52 -12.93 -9.08 -7.57
C TYR A 52 -12.90 -8.34 -6.24
N VAL A 53 -11.92 -8.65 -5.39
CA VAL A 53 -11.69 -7.96 -4.12
C VAL A 53 -10.24 -7.48 -4.07
N TYR A 54 -10.00 -6.34 -3.42
CA TYR A 54 -8.64 -5.82 -3.26
C TYR A 54 -7.76 -6.81 -2.48
N ASP A 55 -6.57 -7.12 -3.00
CA ASP A 55 -5.62 -8.01 -2.32
C ASP A 55 -4.83 -7.24 -1.26
N THR A 56 -5.19 -7.43 0.01
CA THR A 56 -4.56 -6.79 1.16
C THR A 56 -3.26 -7.46 1.62
N ALA A 57 -2.86 -8.58 1.00
CA ALA A 57 -1.68 -9.33 1.41
C ALA A 57 -0.35 -8.65 1.06
N GLY A 58 -0.40 -7.55 0.30
CA GLY A 58 0.80 -6.82 -0.12
C GLY A 58 1.75 -7.70 -0.95
N PRO A 59 3.07 -7.67 -0.69
CA PRO A 59 4.03 -8.43 -1.46
C PRO A 59 3.99 -9.96 -1.18
N TYR A 60 3.41 -10.38 -0.05
CA TYR A 60 3.45 -11.79 0.40
C TYR A 60 2.73 -12.76 -0.54
N HIS A 61 1.82 -12.29 -1.37
CA HIS A 61 1.16 -13.09 -2.41
C HIS A 61 1.95 -13.15 -3.74
N SER A 62 3.08 -12.50 -3.83
CA SER A 62 3.94 -12.58 -5.02
C SER A 62 4.84 -13.80 -4.93
N LYS A 63 4.87 -14.62 -5.99
CA LYS A 63 5.75 -15.81 -6.04
C LYS A 63 7.23 -15.46 -5.98
N ASP A 64 7.59 -14.29 -6.49
CA ASP A 64 8.96 -13.81 -6.61
C ASP A 64 9.41 -12.97 -5.41
N TYR A 65 8.56 -12.81 -4.38
CA TYR A 65 8.90 -12.05 -3.20
C TYR A 65 9.51 -12.93 -2.11
N GLU A 66 10.78 -12.70 -1.84
CA GLU A 66 11.48 -13.32 -0.72
C GLU A 66 11.34 -12.43 0.53
N VAL A 67 10.80 -13.00 1.61
CA VAL A 67 10.63 -12.30 2.88
C VAL A 67 11.97 -12.14 3.56
N ASP A 68 12.42 -10.89 3.71
CA ASP A 68 13.61 -10.53 4.46
C ASP A 68 13.24 -9.57 5.59
N VAL A 69 13.29 -10.08 6.82
CA VAL A 69 12.93 -9.31 8.02
C VAL A 69 13.86 -8.11 8.27
N PHE A 70 15.06 -8.13 7.69
CA PHE A 70 16.02 -7.03 7.82
C PHE A 70 15.83 -5.95 6.77
N LYS A 71 15.24 -6.27 5.61
CA LYS A 71 14.92 -5.30 4.57
C LYS A 71 13.52 -4.68 4.75
N GLY A 72 12.65 -5.40 5.46
CA GLY A 72 11.26 -4.97 5.64
C GLY A 72 10.41 -5.10 4.38
N ILE A 73 9.24 -4.47 4.42
CA ILE A 73 8.29 -4.46 3.30
C ILE A 73 8.71 -3.42 2.24
N PRO A 74 8.64 -3.73 0.94
CA PRO A 74 8.95 -2.78 -0.12
C PRO A 74 8.10 -1.51 0.00
N LYS A 75 8.74 -0.36 -0.16
CA LYS A 75 8.10 0.95 -0.12
C LYS A 75 7.44 1.25 -1.46
N THR A 76 6.22 0.82 -1.64
CA THR A 76 5.50 0.91 -2.92
C THR A 76 5.33 2.32 -3.48
N ARG A 77 5.33 3.34 -2.60
CA ARG A 77 5.15 4.76 -2.98
C ARG A 77 6.45 5.56 -3.07
N GLU A 78 7.60 4.93 -2.78
CA GLU A 78 8.89 5.65 -2.72
C GLU A 78 9.18 6.36 -4.03
N GLN A 79 9.04 5.66 -5.16
CA GLN A 79 9.25 6.24 -6.48
C GLN A 79 8.27 7.39 -6.77
N TRP A 80 7.00 7.28 -6.41
CA TRP A 80 6.02 8.34 -6.62
C TRP A 80 6.33 9.61 -5.80
N ILE A 81 6.90 9.43 -4.61
CA ILE A 81 7.35 10.53 -3.76
C ILE A 81 8.59 11.20 -4.36
N GLU A 82 9.53 10.40 -4.89
CA GLU A 82 10.74 10.91 -5.53
C GLU A 82 10.45 11.66 -6.83
N ASP A 83 9.54 11.13 -7.65
CA ASP A 83 9.12 11.76 -8.91
C ASP A 83 8.54 13.17 -8.69
N ARG A 84 7.90 13.43 -7.55
CA ARG A 84 7.38 14.76 -7.21
C ARG A 84 8.46 15.80 -6.90
N GLN A 85 9.67 15.37 -6.50
CA GLN A 85 10.83 16.23 -6.21
C GLN A 85 10.56 17.35 -5.17
N ASP A 86 9.56 17.19 -4.34
CA ASP A 86 9.13 18.17 -3.34
C ASP A 86 9.50 17.80 -1.91
N THR A 87 10.23 16.70 -1.75
CA THR A 87 10.73 16.23 -0.46
C THR A 87 12.23 16.01 -0.47
N GLN A 88 12.84 16.11 0.70
CA GLN A 88 14.25 15.79 0.95
C GLN A 88 14.38 14.92 2.20
N THR A 89 15.36 14.04 2.21
CA THR A 89 15.71 13.28 3.41
C THR A 89 16.43 14.18 4.43
N TYR A 90 16.33 13.83 5.70
CA TYR A 90 17.11 14.48 6.75
C TYR A 90 17.49 13.47 7.83
N THR A 91 18.56 13.75 8.54
CA THR A 91 18.95 12.93 9.69
C THR A 91 17.94 13.13 10.82
N GLY A 92 17.21 12.08 11.15
CA GLY A 92 16.25 12.08 12.26
C GLY A 92 16.94 12.25 13.62
N ARG A 93 16.13 12.44 14.66
CA ARG A 93 16.65 12.44 16.03
C ARG A 93 17.19 11.07 16.41
N ARG A 94 18.14 11.05 17.33
CA ARG A 94 18.64 9.77 17.90
C ARG A 94 17.52 9.01 18.59
N VAL A 95 17.52 7.69 18.43
CA VAL A 95 16.62 6.77 19.14
C VAL A 95 16.81 6.93 20.64
N GLN A 96 15.72 7.09 21.38
CA GLN A 96 15.70 7.21 22.83
C GLN A 96 15.09 5.96 23.47
N SER A 97 15.35 5.75 24.76
CA SER A 97 14.83 4.60 25.49
C SER A 97 13.29 4.50 25.41
N ILE A 98 12.60 5.64 25.41
CA ILE A 98 11.14 5.70 25.33
C ILE A 98 10.59 5.15 23.99
N ASP A 99 11.33 5.26 22.90
CA ASP A 99 10.94 4.74 21.59
C ASP A 99 10.90 3.21 21.57
N ASN A 100 11.61 2.56 22.48
CA ASN A 100 11.61 1.10 22.70
C ASN A 100 10.69 0.68 23.86
N GLY A 101 9.78 1.52 24.31
CA GLY A 101 8.82 1.22 25.37
C GLY A 101 9.39 1.25 26.79
N PHE A 102 10.62 1.73 27.01
CA PHE A 102 11.20 1.85 28.34
C PHE A 102 10.74 3.14 29.03
N LYS A 103 10.15 3.00 30.22
CA LYS A 103 9.61 4.13 31.01
C LYS A 103 10.68 5.06 31.59
N LYS A 104 11.96 4.62 31.68
CA LYS A 104 13.05 5.40 32.28
C LYS A 104 14.09 5.77 31.21
N ALA A 105 14.44 7.04 31.15
CA ALA A 105 15.59 7.49 30.40
C ALA A 105 16.89 6.81 30.94
N GLY A 106 17.78 6.37 30.04
CA GLY A 106 19.07 5.81 30.41
C GLY A 106 19.17 4.29 30.41
N HIS A 107 18.20 3.56 29.93
CA HIS A 107 18.35 2.11 29.72
C HIS A 107 19.46 1.83 28.71
N LYS A 108 20.51 1.09 29.14
CA LYS A 108 21.72 0.87 28.31
C LYS A 108 21.53 -0.04 27.09
N LYS A 109 20.44 -0.80 27.02
CA LYS A 109 20.10 -1.64 25.86
C LYS A 109 19.07 -0.95 24.97
N LEU A 110 19.52 0.00 24.18
CA LEU A 110 18.75 0.43 23.02
C LEU A 110 18.78 -0.73 22.02
N VAL A 111 17.62 -1.27 21.69
CA VAL A 111 17.53 -2.16 20.54
C VAL A 111 17.77 -1.28 19.31
N LYS A 112 18.92 -1.47 18.65
CA LYS A 112 19.19 -0.80 17.39
C LYS A 112 18.14 -1.33 16.40
N HIS A 113 17.31 -0.44 15.88
CA HIS A 113 16.35 -0.83 14.86
C HIS A 113 17.11 -1.40 13.66
N PRO A 114 16.73 -2.56 13.10
CA PRO A 114 17.46 -3.15 11.97
C PRO A 114 17.42 -2.30 10.72
N PHE A 115 16.50 -1.33 10.65
CA PHE A 115 16.36 -0.44 9.51
C PHE A 115 16.94 0.94 9.84
N GLU A 116 17.95 1.37 9.09
CA GLU A 116 18.35 2.77 9.04
C GLU A 116 17.36 3.49 8.13
N TYR A 117 16.43 4.22 8.73
CA TYR A 117 15.42 4.97 8.02
C TYR A 117 15.69 6.47 8.15
N GLU A 118 15.93 7.11 7.03
CA GLU A 118 15.99 8.57 6.96
C GLU A 118 14.60 9.13 6.67
N PRO A 119 14.02 9.90 7.61
CA PRO A 119 12.74 10.52 7.40
C PRO A 119 12.81 11.59 6.30
N ARG A 120 11.69 11.83 5.64
CA ARG A 120 11.56 12.88 4.62
C ARG A 120 10.81 14.08 5.18
N LYS A 121 11.16 15.26 4.72
CA LYS A 121 10.43 16.52 4.96
C LYS A 121 10.24 17.26 3.65
N SER A 122 9.39 18.27 3.64
CA SER A 122 9.26 19.17 2.51
C SER A 122 10.62 19.81 2.17
N SER A 123 10.91 19.94 0.90
CA SER A 123 12.08 20.69 0.38
C SER A 123 11.85 22.20 0.37
N SER A 124 10.61 22.65 0.67
CA SER A 124 10.19 24.06 0.72
C SER A 124 9.33 24.32 1.96
N ASP A 125 8.81 25.53 2.11
CA ASP A 125 7.86 25.90 3.17
C ASP A 125 6.44 25.41 2.92
N LYS A 126 6.16 24.75 1.78
CA LYS A 126 4.83 24.23 1.44
C LYS A 126 4.64 22.83 2.04
N PRO A 127 3.43 22.52 2.53
CA PRO A 127 3.11 21.16 2.99
C PRO A 127 3.19 20.13 1.86
N VAL A 128 3.57 18.89 2.20
CA VAL A 128 3.62 17.74 1.27
C VAL A 128 2.60 16.67 1.68
N THR A 129 1.40 17.10 2.02
CA THR A 129 0.30 16.22 2.42
C THR A 129 -0.66 15.98 1.26
N GLN A 130 -1.32 14.84 1.25
CA GLN A 130 -2.31 14.53 0.22
C GLN A 130 -3.47 15.56 0.22
N MET A 131 -3.87 16.05 1.40
CA MET A 131 -4.86 17.12 1.52
C MET A 131 -4.39 18.42 0.85
N TYR A 132 -3.13 18.81 1.05
CA TYR A 132 -2.59 20.00 0.41
C TYR A 132 -2.62 19.88 -1.11
N TYR A 133 -2.15 18.76 -1.67
CA TYR A 133 -2.22 18.54 -3.12
C TYR A 133 -3.66 18.57 -3.64
N ALA A 134 -4.58 17.90 -2.95
CA ALA A 134 -5.98 17.89 -3.31
C ALA A 134 -6.61 19.30 -3.33
N GLN A 135 -6.32 20.13 -2.34
CA GLN A 135 -6.77 21.54 -2.27
C GLN A 135 -6.16 22.43 -3.37
N GLN A 136 -4.97 22.07 -3.87
CA GLN A 136 -4.35 22.73 -5.03
C GLN A 136 -4.87 22.19 -6.38
N GLY A 137 -5.85 21.28 -6.37
CA GLY A 137 -6.39 20.66 -7.59
C GLY A 137 -5.50 19.55 -8.18
N ILE A 138 -4.45 19.14 -7.47
CA ILE A 138 -3.49 18.13 -7.94
C ILE A 138 -4.01 16.73 -7.60
N ILE A 139 -4.09 15.87 -8.61
CA ILE A 139 -4.39 14.44 -8.47
C ILE A 139 -3.06 13.68 -8.42
N THR A 140 -2.72 13.14 -7.25
CA THR A 140 -1.48 12.38 -7.05
C THR A 140 -1.61 10.94 -7.54
N LYS A 141 -0.47 10.24 -7.72
CA LYS A 141 -0.48 8.81 -8.08
C LYS A 141 -1.18 7.96 -7.01
N GLU A 142 -1.07 8.35 -5.74
CA GLU A 142 -1.80 7.72 -4.64
C GLU A 142 -3.32 7.84 -4.81
N MET A 143 -3.82 9.00 -5.21
CA MET A 143 -5.25 9.20 -5.49
C MET A 143 -5.72 8.38 -6.69
N LYS A 144 -4.92 8.30 -7.76
CA LYS A 144 -5.20 7.45 -8.92
C LYS A 144 -5.20 5.95 -8.57
N PHE A 145 -4.29 5.51 -7.68
CA PHE A 145 -4.28 4.15 -7.17
C PHE A 145 -5.58 3.82 -6.44
N ILE A 146 -6.03 4.72 -5.55
CA ILE A 146 -7.28 4.55 -4.80
C ILE A 146 -8.48 4.56 -5.74
N ALA A 147 -8.52 5.45 -6.72
CA ALA A 147 -9.58 5.51 -7.72
C ALA A 147 -9.74 4.17 -8.46
N CYS A 148 -8.63 3.58 -8.91
CA CYS A 148 -8.62 2.25 -9.52
C CYS A 148 -9.04 1.14 -8.54
N ARG A 149 -8.64 1.24 -7.27
CA ARG A 149 -8.99 0.27 -6.23
C ARG A 149 -10.48 0.29 -5.91
N GLU A 150 -11.06 1.49 -5.75
CA GLU A 150 -12.45 1.69 -5.32
C GLU A 150 -13.44 1.82 -6.51
N ASP A 151 -12.93 1.72 -7.75
CA ASP A 151 -13.72 1.82 -8.98
C ASP A 151 -14.49 3.15 -9.08
N VAL A 152 -13.78 4.25 -8.83
CA VAL A 152 -14.30 5.63 -8.87
C VAL A 152 -13.36 6.54 -9.67
N GLU A 153 -13.85 7.72 -10.05
CA GLU A 153 -13.03 8.71 -10.76
C GLU A 153 -11.97 9.35 -9.84
N PRO A 154 -10.74 9.60 -10.31
CA PRO A 154 -9.69 10.24 -9.52
C PRO A 154 -10.06 11.62 -8.99
N GLU A 155 -10.87 12.37 -9.75
CA GLU A 155 -11.40 13.67 -9.35
C GLU A 155 -12.28 13.56 -8.11
N PHE A 156 -13.10 12.52 -8.04
CA PHE A 156 -13.92 12.25 -6.86
C PHE A 156 -13.04 12.01 -5.61
N VAL A 157 -12.00 11.16 -5.75
CA VAL A 157 -11.06 10.90 -4.65
C VAL A 157 -10.38 12.21 -4.20
N ARG A 158 -9.91 13.02 -5.15
CA ARG A 158 -9.30 14.32 -4.85
C ARG A 158 -10.26 15.24 -4.09
N GLU A 159 -11.52 15.32 -4.53
CA GLU A 159 -12.53 16.17 -3.88
C GLU A 159 -12.85 15.74 -2.46
N GLU A 160 -12.98 14.44 -2.22
CA GLU A 160 -13.23 13.89 -0.88
C GLU A 160 -12.07 14.20 0.08
N ILE A 161 -10.83 14.10 -0.42
CA ILE A 161 -9.64 14.45 0.37
C ILE A 161 -9.56 15.97 0.60
N ALA A 162 -9.81 16.79 -0.42
CA ALA A 162 -9.79 18.25 -0.28
C ALA A 162 -10.80 18.77 0.74
N ARG A 163 -11.95 18.10 0.83
CA ARG A 163 -13.03 18.40 1.80
C ARG A 163 -12.77 17.79 3.19
N GLY A 164 -11.72 17.00 3.38
CA GLY A 164 -11.39 16.33 4.63
C GLY A 164 -12.31 15.15 4.98
N ARG A 165 -13.05 14.60 4.02
CA ARG A 165 -13.93 13.43 4.22
C ARG A 165 -13.23 12.10 3.98
N ALA A 166 -12.10 12.11 3.29
CA ALA A 166 -11.24 10.96 3.09
C ALA A 166 -9.79 11.30 3.42
N ILE A 167 -9.03 10.31 3.89
CA ILE A 167 -7.59 10.40 4.13
C ILE A 167 -6.87 9.25 3.44
N ILE A 168 -5.64 9.51 2.98
CA ILE A 168 -4.72 8.47 2.55
C ILE A 168 -3.71 8.26 3.67
N PRO A 169 -3.72 7.11 4.36
CA PRO A 169 -2.80 6.85 5.44
C PRO A 169 -1.36 6.77 4.92
N ASN A 170 -0.43 7.19 5.74
CA ASN A 170 1.01 7.08 5.46
C ASN A 170 1.51 5.72 5.96
N ASN A 171 1.50 4.75 5.08
CA ASN A 171 2.01 3.40 5.35
C ASN A 171 3.38 3.24 4.68
#